data_29b2cb7a12b635bc078f0356c4d79104
#
_entry.id   29b2cb7a12b635bc078f0356c4d79104
#
_cell.length_a   1.000
_cell.length_b   1.000
_cell.length_c   1.000
_cell.angle_alpha   90.00
_cell.angle_beta   90.00
_cell.angle_gamma   90.00
#
_symmetry.space_group_name_H-M   'P 1'
#
loop_
_entity.id
_entity.type
_entity.pdbx_description
1 polymer ?
#
loop_
_entity_poly.entity_id
_entity_poly.type
_entity_poly.pdbx_seq_one_letter_code
_entity_poly.pdbx_strand_id
1 'polypeptide(L)'
;MISSTKNPKVASALRLHKRAFRDEDRRFLVEGAQGVREALASSPPALERLFVRDELDAFAVRARESGVDVVVTADAVLARLAATVSPQGVVGVAPFRDVALDAVPVGCVAVLHDVRDPGNAGTIVRSADASGASGVVFAGASVDPYNEKTVRSAAGSLFHVPIVRGLATAAAIEQLRARGHRILAMDAHGSKSLYATDVTGPVAFLFGNEAHGLPQEVVALADVTVRVPQAGDAESLNLAAAVTVCLFDRARRAGAKGAELESLIAAAAHDIRSPLTAMKGFGYALEKRWSDMSDDQRALMLTGIVHDADRMDQVLRLLVDAARVSGGSLETYPDRVDLADLVASVADMERRDPEHPAVEWTGDPGPYFVDPVRLKTAFLVFDESLRWWADTGPIAYDARRDGDAVEIVASRAGANLEEADLDALFQPRAPGSGGGSKIGLFVVRGVAEAQGGTAWATVADGRLAFHLRMPAA
;
A
#
# COMPACT_ATOMS: atom_id res chain seq x y z
N MET A 1 -10.18 24.08 22.09
CA MET A 1 -10.76 22.92 21.42
C MET A 1 -12.08 23.32 20.73
N ILE A 2 -12.22 23.04 19.43
CA ILE A 2 -13.42 23.35 18.64
C ILE A 2 -14.38 22.14 18.69
N SER A 3 -15.61 22.37 19.13
CA SER A 3 -16.66 21.34 19.24
C SER A 3 -17.81 21.48 18.23
N SER A 4 -17.82 22.56 17.44
CA SER A 4 -18.91 22.85 16.50
C SER A 4 -18.46 22.74 15.04
N THR A 5 -19.21 22.01 14.23
CA THR A 5 -19.04 21.94 12.77
C THR A 5 -19.37 23.25 12.04
N LYS A 6 -20.03 24.20 12.74
CA LYS A 6 -20.31 25.55 12.20
C LYS A 6 -19.11 26.50 12.32
N ASN A 7 -18.05 26.10 13.04
CA ASN A 7 -16.83 26.90 13.07
C ASN A 7 -16.30 27.10 11.65
N PRO A 8 -15.92 28.32 11.23
CA PRO A 8 -15.52 28.61 9.85
C PRO A 8 -14.37 27.70 9.33
N LYS A 9 -13.39 27.39 10.19
CA LYS A 9 -12.27 26.50 9.83
C LYS A 9 -12.73 25.06 9.56
N VAL A 10 -13.68 24.56 10.36
CA VAL A 10 -14.26 23.23 10.19
C VAL A 10 -15.23 23.20 9.00
N ALA A 11 -16.08 24.20 8.89
CA ALA A 11 -17.07 24.28 7.79
C ALA A 11 -16.37 24.36 6.42
N SER A 12 -15.29 25.13 6.30
CA SER A 12 -14.50 25.19 5.06
C SER A 12 -13.87 23.84 4.71
N ALA A 13 -13.35 23.08 5.68
CA ALA A 13 -12.79 21.76 5.46
C ALA A 13 -13.88 20.74 5.07
N LEU A 14 -15.05 20.75 5.73
CA LEU A 14 -16.15 19.85 5.40
C LEU A 14 -16.69 20.03 3.97
N ARG A 15 -16.59 21.22 3.38
CA ARG A 15 -16.99 21.45 1.97
C ARG A 15 -16.15 20.59 1.01
N LEU A 16 -14.89 20.28 1.36
CA LEU A 16 -13.94 19.56 0.52
C LEU A 16 -14.32 18.09 0.30
N HIS A 17 -15.31 17.55 1.02
CA HIS A 17 -15.91 16.25 0.66
C HIS A 17 -16.53 16.25 -0.74
N LYS A 18 -16.96 17.40 -1.24
CA LYS A 18 -17.56 17.53 -2.57
C LYS A 18 -16.53 18.03 -3.58
N ARG A 19 -16.43 17.32 -4.73
CA ARG A 19 -15.50 17.66 -5.81
C ARG A 19 -15.59 19.11 -6.26
N ALA A 20 -16.81 19.64 -6.42
CA ALA A 20 -17.01 21.03 -6.86
C ALA A 20 -16.27 22.03 -5.96
N PHE A 21 -16.32 21.83 -4.64
CA PHE A 21 -15.63 22.70 -3.70
C PHE A 21 -14.12 22.45 -3.64
N ARG A 22 -13.67 21.21 -3.87
CA ARG A 22 -12.22 20.95 -4.04
C ARG A 22 -11.66 21.69 -5.25
N ASP A 23 -12.40 21.66 -6.38
CA ASP A 23 -11.98 22.34 -7.60
C ASP A 23 -12.04 23.88 -7.45
N GLU A 24 -13.04 24.40 -6.73
CA GLU A 24 -13.20 25.84 -6.43
C GLU A 24 -12.07 26.33 -5.50
N ASP A 25 -11.87 25.65 -4.36
CA ASP A 25 -10.93 26.06 -3.32
C ASP A 25 -9.48 25.63 -3.65
N ARG A 26 -9.28 24.75 -4.64
CA ARG A 26 -7.99 24.14 -4.99
C ARG A 26 -7.33 23.44 -3.79
N ARG A 27 -8.15 22.76 -2.96
CA ARG A 27 -7.74 22.08 -1.73
C ARG A 27 -8.41 20.72 -1.61
N PHE A 28 -7.80 19.85 -0.80
CA PHE A 28 -8.36 18.55 -0.49
C PHE A 28 -8.07 18.12 0.95
N LEU A 29 -8.78 17.09 1.41
CA LEU A 29 -8.59 16.51 2.73
C LEU A 29 -7.55 15.38 2.64
N VAL A 30 -6.64 15.39 3.61
CA VAL A 30 -5.64 14.35 3.82
C VAL A 30 -6.01 13.62 5.11
N GLU A 31 -6.59 12.44 4.97
CA GLU A 31 -7.02 11.62 6.08
C GLU A 31 -5.99 10.53 6.39
N GLY A 32 -5.76 10.30 7.68
CA GLY A 32 -4.92 9.24 8.19
C GLY A 32 -3.46 9.64 8.44
N ALA A 33 -2.87 8.96 9.40
CA ALA A 33 -1.53 9.26 9.90
C ALA A 33 -0.46 9.26 8.80
N GLN A 34 -0.48 8.28 7.89
CA GLN A 34 0.52 8.18 6.83
C GLN A 34 0.45 9.36 5.85
N GLY A 35 -0.76 9.69 5.33
CA GLY A 35 -0.91 10.81 4.41
C GLY A 35 -0.52 12.15 5.02
N VAL A 36 -0.89 12.39 6.29
CA VAL A 36 -0.50 13.60 7.03
C VAL A 36 1.01 13.65 7.25
N ARG A 37 1.63 12.52 7.54
CA ARG A 37 3.08 12.39 7.74
C ARG A 37 3.86 12.79 6.49
N GLU A 38 3.52 12.22 5.34
CA GLU A 38 4.18 12.53 4.06
C GLU A 38 3.95 13.99 3.65
N ALA A 39 2.74 14.52 3.90
CA ALA A 39 2.45 15.91 3.65
C ALA A 39 3.28 16.88 4.52
N LEU A 40 3.54 16.52 5.78
CA LEU A 40 4.40 17.30 6.68
C LEU A 40 5.90 17.13 6.36
N ALA A 41 6.29 15.98 5.79
CA ALA A 41 7.67 15.71 5.39
C ALA A 41 8.09 16.45 4.12
N SER A 42 7.11 16.88 3.30
CA SER A 42 7.38 17.67 2.08
C SER A 42 8.13 18.97 2.41
N SER A 43 8.98 19.42 1.51
CA SER A 43 9.70 20.70 1.65
C SER A 43 9.36 21.66 0.51
N PRO A 44 8.59 22.76 0.76
CA PRO A 44 7.92 23.10 2.01
C PRO A 44 6.77 22.12 2.35
N PRO A 45 6.33 22.08 3.63
CA PRO A 45 5.21 21.23 4.04
C PRO A 45 3.98 21.46 3.19
N ALA A 46 3.33 20.36 2.80
CA ALA A 46 2.19 20.38 1.88
C ALA A 46 0.85 20.58 2.61
N LEU A 47 0.83 20.79 3.91
CA LEU A 47 -0.38 21.08 4.67
C LEU A 47 -0.52 22.58 4.95
N GLU A 48 -1.73 23.09 4.78
CA GLU A 48 -2.10 24.43 5.25
C GLU A 48 -2.72 24.39 6.65
N ARG A 49 -3.42 23.30 6.98
CA ARG A 49 -4.10 23.12 8.25
C ARG A 49 -4.12 21.67 8.67
N LEU A 50 -4.04 21.46 9.98
CA LEU A 50 -4.13 20.14 10.59
C LEU A 50 -5.16 20.16 11.74
N PHE A 51 -6.13 19.26 11.68
CA PHE A 51 -7.11 19.01 12.74
C PHE A 51 -6.66 17.81 13.55
N VAL A 52 -6.60 17.95 14.87
CA VAL A 52 -6.12 16.93 15.83
C VAL A 52 -7.03 16.88 17.06
N ARG A 53 -6.92 15.81 17.84
CA ARG A 53 -7.62 15.66 19.13
C ARG A 53 -6.91 16.41 20.26
N ASP A 54 -5.59 16.36 20.26
CA ASP A 54 -4.74 16.85 21.34
C ASP A 54 -3.68 17.81 20.81
N GLU A 55 -3.32 18.79 21.65
CA GLU A 55 -2.23 19.73 21.38
C GLU A 55 -0.86 19.10 21.47
N LEU A 56 -0.74 18.01 22.23
CA LEU A 56 0.50 17.27 22.46
C LEU A 56 0.68 16.10 21.47
N ASP A 57 -0.28 15.89 20.57
CA ASP A 57 -0.13 14.94 19.46
C ASP A 57 1.15 15.23 18.67
N ALA A 58 1.93 14.20 18.36
CA ALA A 58 3.20 14.33 17.65
C ALA A 58 3.07 15.05 16.30
N PHE A 59 1.96 14.82 15.58
CA PHE A 59 1.66 15.55 14.34
C PHE A 59 1.38 17.02 14.61
N ALA A 60 0.70 17.35 15.72
CA ALA A 60 0.42 18.75 16.09
C ALA A 60 1.69 19.50 16.40
N VAL A 61 2.63 18.90 17.13
CA VAL A 61 3.94 19.49 17.45
C VAL A 61 4.71 19.76 16.16
N ARG A 62 4.91 18.74 15.32
CA ARG A 62 5.64 18.85 14.06
C ARG A 62 5.00 19.85 13.08
N ALA A 63 3.67 19.87 13.00
CA ALA A 63 2.93 20.79 12.15
C ALA A 63 3.15 22.26 12.57
N ARG A 64 3.15 22.55 13.88
CA ARG A 64 3.45 23.91 14.40
C ARG A 64 4.87 24.34 14.10
N GLU A 65 5.85 23.46 14.32
CA GLU A 65 7.26 23.72 13.98
C GLU A 65 7.44 24.04 12.50
N SER A 66 6.61 23.44 11.66
CA SER A 66 6.58 23.65 10.21
C SER A 66 5.69 24.82 9.76
N GLY A 67 5.08 25.57 10.67
CA GLY A 67 4.22 26.72 10.36
C GLY A 67 2.80 26.38 9.89
N VAL A 68 2.36 25.15 10.06
CA VAL A 68 1.01 24.69 9.69
C VAL A 68 -0.02 25.12 10.75
N ASP A 69 -1.21 25.59 10.32
CA ASP A 69 -2.30 25.99 11.23
C ASP A 69 -2.89 24.75 11.94
N VAL A 70 -2.57 24.56 13.21
CA VAL A 70 -3.07 23.42 14.02
C VAL A 70 -4.36 23.79 14.74
N VAL A 71 -5.39 22.97 14.56
CA VAL A 71 -6.73 23.18 15.14
C VAL A 71 -7.10 21.97 15.99
N VAL A 72 -7.19 22.16 17.29
CA VAL A 72 -7.65 21.12 18.23
C VAL A 72 -9.18 21.05 18.19
N THR A 73 -9.70 19.85 17.93
CA THR A 73 -11.12 19.59 17.75
C THR A 73 -11.61 18.41 18.59
N ALA A 74 -12.89 18.46 18.95
CA ALA A 74 -13.56 17.33 19.58
C ALA A 74 -13.67 16.13 18.63
N ASP A 75 -13.70 14.93 19.17
CA ASP A 75 -13.82 13.67 18.40
C ASP A 75 -14.99 13.66 17.42
N ALA A 76 -16.13 14.18 17.82
CA ALA A 76 -17.31 14.29 16.95
C ALA A 76 -17.07 15.18 15.71
N VAL A 77 -16.21 16.19 15.81
CA VAL A 77 -15.81 17.06 14.68
C VAL A 77 -14.82 16.33 13.80
N LEU A 78 -13.81 15.66 14.37
CA LEU A 78 -12.85 14.84 13.62
C LEU A 78 -13.55 13.71 12.86
N ALA A 79 -14.49 13.02 13.49
CA ALA A 79 -15.28 11.98 12.86
C ALA A 79 -16.10 12.49 11.66
N ARG A 80 -16.50 13.77 11.67
CA ARG A 80 -17.18 14.42 10.53
C ARG A 80 -16.23 14.87 9.43
N LEU A 81 -14.99 15.21 9.78
CA LEU A 81 -13.94 15.58 8.83
C LEU A 81 -13.35 14.36 8.15
N ALA A 82 -13.31 13.22 8.84
CA ALA A 82 -12.86 11.96 8.28
C ALA A 82 -14.00 11.29 7.50
N ALA A 83 -13.65 10.66 6.37
CA ALA A 83 -14.60 9.87 5.55
C ALA A 83 -14.63 8.39 5.93
N THR A 84 -13.94 7.98 7.00
CA THR A 84 -13.84 6.60 7.46
C THR A 84 -14.67 6.35 8.71
N VAL A 85 -15.07 5.08 8.89
CA VAL A 85 -15.82 4.61 10.07
C VAL A 85 -14.97 4.69 11.33
N SER A 86 -13.64 4.52 11.20
CA SER A 86 -12.68 4.54 12.31
C SER A 86 -11.59 5.59 12.03
N PRO A 87 -11.82 6.87 12.35
CA PRO A 87 -10.85 7.93 12.12
C PRO A 87 -9.59 7.73 12.98
N GLN A 88 -8.42 7.94 12.37
CA GLN A 88 -7.12 7.86 13.05
C GLN A 88 -6.78 9.11 13.89
N GLY A 89 -7.74 9.98 14.14
CA GLY A 89 -7.58 11.14 15.03
C GLY A 89 -6.90 12.35 14.41
N VAL A 90 -6.56 12.31 13.13
CA VAL A 90 -5.87 13.39 12.44
C VAL A 90 -6.41 13.57 11.02
N VAL A 91 -6.65 14.84 10.62
CA VAL A 91 -7.09 15.22 9.27
C VAL A 91 -6.41 16.51 8.84
N GLY A 92 -5.70 16.47 7.72
CA GLY A 92 -5.05 17.64 7.12
C GLY A 92 -5.89 18.28 6.01
N VAL A 93 -5.61 19.54 5.73
CA VAL A 93 -6.03 20.25 4.51
C VAL A 93 -4.79 20.61 3.72
N ALA A 94 -4.71 20.15 2.49
CA ALA A 94 -3.62 20.40 1.57
C ALA A 94 -4.09 21.12 0.30
N PRO A 95 -3.26 21.99 -0.31
CA PRO A 95 -3.53 22.52 -1.64
C PRO A 95 -3.36 21.43 -2.70
N PHE A 96 -4.01 21.59 -3.84
CA PHE A 96 -3.76 20.73 -5.01
C PHE A 96 -2.29 20.76 -5.42
N ARG A 97 -1.80 19.61 -5.84
CA ARG A 97 -0.41 19.41 -6.26
C ARG A 97 -0.29 19.00 -7.73
N ASP A 98 -1.39 19.09 -8.49
CA ASP A 98 -1.36 18.80 -9.91
C ASP A 98 -0.46 19.80 -10.64
N VAL A 99 0.29 19.26 -11.58
CA VAL A 99 1.24 20.00 -12.43
C VAL A 99 0.82 19.93 -13.89
N ALA A 100 1.34 20.84 -14.70
CA ALA A 100 1.23 20.73 -16.14
C ALA A 100 2.09 19.57 -16.65
N LEU A 101 1.71 18.95 -17.78
CA LEU A 101 2.38 17.76 -18.29
C LEU A 101 3.84 18.02 -18.69
N ASP A 102 4.15 19.23 -19.10
CA ASP A 102 5.50 19.68 -19.44
C ASP A 102 6.44 19.76 -18.22
N ALA A 103 5.88 19.94 -17.01
CA ALA A 103 6.64 19.92 -15.76
C ALA A 103 6.96 18.51 -15.26
N VAL A 104 6.33 17.46 -15.81
CA VAL A 104 6.64 16.06 -15.46
C VAL A 104 8.02 15.70 -16.03
N PRO A 105 8.96 15.12 -15.25
CA PRO A 105 10.24 14.67 -15.78
C PRO A 105 10.09 13.66 -16.93
N VAL A 106 10.98 13.72 -17.92
CA VAL A 106 11.00 12.72 -19.00
C VAL A 106 11.41 11.36 -18.45
N GLY A 107 10.60 10.33 -18.69
CA GLY A 107 10.86 8.99 -18.18
C GLY A 107 9.67 8.05 -18.33
N CYS A 108 9.28 7.38 -17.28
CA CYS A 108 8.12 6.49 -17.29
C CYS A 108 6.88 7.20 -16.77
N VAL A 109 5.80 7.23 -17.54
CA VAL A 109 4.54 7.87 -17.18
C VAL A 109 3.39 6.84 -17.27
N ALA A 110 2.53 6.80 -16.25
CA ALA A 110 1.27 6.07 -16.33
C ALA A 110 0.14 7.02 -16.77
N VAL A 111 -0.54 6.71 -17.86
CA VAL A 111 -1.69 7.46 -18.37
C VAL A 111 -2.95 6.66 -18.15
N LEU A 112 -3.87 7.20 -17.37
CA LEU A 112 -5.13 6.57 -16.98
C LEU A 112 -6.27 7.18 -17.79
N HIS A 113 -6.86 6.40 -18.69
CA HIS A 113 -8.00 6.81 -19.51
C HIS A 113 -9.30 6.34 -18.86
N ASP A 114 -10.14 7.28 -18.43
CA ASP A 114 -11.49 7.05 -17.89
C ASP A 114 -11.52 6.06 -16.70
N VAL A 115 -10.47 5.97 -15.91
CA VAL A 115 -10.41 5.13 -14.72
C VAL A 115 -11.42 5.64 -13.67
N ARG A 116 -12.25 4.75 -13.15
CA ARG A 116 -13.39 5.11 -12.29
C ARG A 116 -13.22 4.76 -10.83
N ASP A 117 -12.54 3.66 -10.50
CA ASP A 117 -12.39 3.25 -9.11
C ASP A 117 -11.31 4.07 -8.39
N PRO A 118 -11.67 4.80 -7.33
CA PRO A 118 -10.71 5.62 -6.59
C PRO A 118 -9.69 4.76 -5.79
N GLY A 119 -10.00 3.51 -5.48
CA GLY A 119 -9.07 2.58 -4.85
C GLY A 119 -7.96 2.19 -5.80
N ASN A 120 -8.30 1.78 -7.04
CA ASN A 120 -7.33 1.53 -8.10
C ASN A 120 -6.47 2.76 -8.37
N ALA A 121 -7.09 3.93 -8.51
CA ALA A 121 -6.40 5.19 -8.76
C ALA A 121 -5.33 5.49 -7.69
N GLY A 122 -5.67 5.38 -6.42
CA GLY A 122 -4.72 5.59 -5.33
C GLY A 122 -3.61 4.54 -5.27
N THR A 123 -3.94 3.26 -5.50
CA THR A 123 -2.96 2.17 -5.59
C THR A 123 -1.99 2.40 -6.75
N ILE A 124 -2.49 2.89 -7.89
CA ILE A 124 -1.65 3.23 -9.04
C ILE A 124 -0.66 4.34 -8.71
N VAL A 125 -1.11 5.42 -8.06
CA VAL A 125 -0.22 6.51 -7.62
C VAL A 125 0.86 5.97 -6.68
N ARG A 126 0.49 5.09 -5.75
CA ARG A 126 1.43 4.45 -4.84
C ARG A 126 2.43 3.55 -5.57
N SER A 127 1.99 2.79 -6.57
CA SER A 127 2.87 1.96 -7.39
C SER A 127 3.80 2.80 -8.26
N ALA A 128 3.34 3.93 -8.76
CA ALA A 128 4.13 4.89 -9.52
C ALA A 128 5.26 5.49 -8.65
N ASP A 129 4.95 5.88 -7.41
CA ASP A 129 5.93 6.34 -6.43
C ASP A 129 7.01 5.27 -6.19
N ALA A 130 6.58 4.07 -5.80
CA ALA A 130 7.48 2.98 -5.43
C ALA A 130 8.36 2.49 -6.60
N SER A 131 7.88 2.59 -7.84
CA SER A 131 8.64 2.20 -9.05
C SER A 131 9.55 3.30 -9.59
N GLY A 132 9.51 4.51 -9.03
CA GLY A 132 10.21 5.67 -9.54
C GLY A 132 9.66 6.17 -10.89
N ALA A 133 8.36 6.02 -11.13
CA ALA A 133 7.72 6.59 -12.30
C ALA A 133 7.74 8.11 -12.25
N SER A 134 7.91 8.74 -13.41
CA SER A 134 8.04 10.20 -13.52
C SER A 134 6.74 10.94 -13.24
N GLY A 135 5.58 10.29 -13.40
CA GLY A 135 4.29 10.90 -13.12
C GLY A 135 3.10 10.01 -13.47
N VAL A 136 1.92 10.44 -13.02
CA VAL A 136 0.63 9.82 -13.35
C VAL A 136 -0.31 10.85 -13.96
N VAL A 137 -0.85 10.54 -15.13
CA VAL A 137 -1.81 11.39 -15.86
C VAL A 137 -3.21 10.82 -15.73
N PHE A 138 -4.10 11.56 -15.11
CA PHE A 138 -5.53 11.28 -15.03
C PHE A 138 -6.22 11.95 -16.23
N ALA A 139 -6.36 11.22 -17.32
CA ALA A 139 -6.90 11.72 -18.57
C ALA A 139 -8.40 11.37 -18.75
N GLY A 140 -9.07 12.11 -19.62
CA GLY A 140 -10.48 11.95 -19.92
C GLY A 140 -11.35 12.20 -18.69
N ALA A 141 -12.35 11.34 -18.50
CA ALA A 141 -13.28 11.40 -17.37
C ALA A 141 -12.82 10.57 -16.16
N SER A 142 -11.51 10.45 -15.95
CA SER A 142 -10.96 9.72 -14.80
C SER A 142 -11.41 10.30 -13.47
N VAL A 143 -11.43 9.44 -12.44
CA VAL A 143 -11.73 9.81 -11.06
C VAL A 143 -10.81 10.95 -10.60
N ASP A 144 -11.32 11.78 -9.72
CA ASP A 144 -10.55 12.86 -9.11
C ASP A 144 -9.42 12.28 -8.23
N PRO A 145 -8.13 12.56 -8.53
CA PRO A 145 -7.01 12.09 -7.71
C PRO A 145 -7.07 12.58 -6.26
N TYR A 146 -7.81 13.67 -6.01
CA TYR A 146 -8.02 14.24 -4.68
C TYR A 146 -9.31 13.76 -4.00
N ASN A 147 -9.99 12.75 -4.57
CA ASN A 147 -11.05 12.03 -3.88
C ASN A 147 -10.49 11.35 -2.62
N GLU A 148 -11.24 11.39 -1.52
CA GLU A 148 -10.79 10.89 -0.22
C GLU A 148 -10.35 9.42 -0.24
N LYS A 149 -11.06 8.56 -0.99
CA LYS A 149 -10.67 7.16 -1.15
C LYS A 149 -9.37 7.03 -1.94
N THR A 150 -9.16 7.86 -2.98
CA THR A 150 -7.90 7.91 -3.74
C THR A 150 -6.75 8.37 -2.85
N VAL A 151 -6.94 9.46 -2.10
CA VAL A 151 -5.93 9.99 -1.17
C VAL A 151 -5.51 8.94 -0.14
N ARG A 152 -6.48 8.26 0.47
CA ARG A 152 -6.17 7.17 1.42
C ARG A 152 -5.41 6.02 0.78
N SER A 153 -5.88 5.52 -0.37
CA SER A 153 -5.26 4.39 -1.07
C SER A 153 -3.85 4.72 -1.56
N ALA A 154 -3.59 5.99 -1.87
CA ALA A 154 -2.27 6.47 -2.26
C ALA A 154 -1.27 6.54 -1.09
N ALA A 155 -1.74 6.46 0.17
CA ALA A 155 -0.90 6.40 1.38
C ALA A 155 0.23 7.44 1.44
N GLY A 156 -0.03 8.67 0.98
CA GLY A 156 0.95 9.77 0.96
C GLY A 156 1.69 9.96 -0.37
N SER A 157 1.71 8.98 -1.26
CA SER A 157 2.44 9.06 -2.54
C SER A 157 1.97 10.20 -3.46
N LEU A 158 0.79 10.79 -3.22
CA LEU A 158 0.35 12.03 -3.87
C LEU A 158 1.26 13.24 -3.62
N PHE A 159 2.09 13.17 -2.58
CA PHE A 159 3.04 14.23 -2.25
C PHE A 159 4.40 14.06 -2.93
N HIS A 160 4.66 12.87 -3.51
CA HIS A 160 5.94 12.51 -4.11
C HIS A 160 5.87 12.48 -5.65
N VAL A 161 4.78 11.93 -6.20
CA VAL A 161 4.63 11.72 -7.64
C VAL A 161 3.93 12.90 -8.30
N PRO A 162 4.47 13.47 -9.38
CA PRO A 162 3.77 14.45 -10.20
C PRO A 162 2.44 13.92 -10.72
N ILE A 163 1.36 14.63 -10.42
CA ILE A 163 0.01 14.31 -10.88
C ILE A 163 -0.41 15.32 -11.94
N VAL A 164 -0.87 14.81 -13.08
CA VAL A 164 -1.48 15.61 -14.14
C VAL A 164 -2.96 15.26 -14.25
N ARG A 165 -3.83 16.24 -14.38
CA ARG A 165 -5.27 16.05 -14.56
C ARG A 165 -5.88 17.07 -15.52
N GLY A 166 -7.11 16.80 -15.97
CA GLY A 166 -7.89 17.74 -16.77
C GLY A 166 -7.51 17.77 -18.25
N LEU A 167 -6.71 16.81 -18.73
CA LEU A 167 -6.39 16.67 -20.13
C LEU A 167 -7.29 15.63 -20.81
N ALA A 168 -7.68 15.89 -22.05
CA ALA A 168 -8.21 14.84 -22.92
C ALA A 168 -7.08 13.83 -23.22
N THR A 169 -7.40 12.55 -23.33
CA THR A 169 -6.40 11.50 -23.51
C THR A 169 -5.57 11.71 -24.79
N ALA A 170 -6.19 12.11 -25.88
CA ALA A 170 -5.48 12.41 -27.13
C ALA A 170 -4.47 13.55 -26.96
N ALA A 171 -4.83 14.61 -26.25
CA ALA A 171 -3.94 15.74 -25.98
C ALA A 171 -2.76 15.34 -25.07
N ALA A 172 -3.00 14.46 -24.08
CA ALA A 172 -1.93 13.94 -23.25
C ALA A 172 -0.95 13.07 -24.05
N ILE A 173 -1.46 12.20 -24.91
CA ILE A 173 -0.66 11.36 -25.81
C ILE A 173 0.20 12.22 -26.76
N GLU A 174 -0.39 13.24 -27.38
CA GLU A 174 0.31 14.14 -28.31
C GLU A 174 1.47 14.86 -27.61
N GLN A 175 1.22 15.43 -26.41
CA GLN A 175 2.25 16.11 -25.63
C GLN A 175 3.36 15.15 -25.20
N LEU A 176 3.03 13.92 -24.75
CA LEU A 176 4.03 12.92 -24.36
C LEU A 176 4.87 12.48 -25.57
N ARG A 177 4.24 12.27 -26.73
CA ARG A 177 4.95 11.94 -27.97
C ARG A 177 5.89 13.05 -28.42
N ALA A 178 5.46 14.30 -28.34
CA ALA A 178 6.30 15.47 -28.66
C ALA A 178 7.54 15.56 -27.75
N ARG A 179 7.47 14.96 -26.54
CA ARG A 179 8.58 14.86 -25.57
C ARG A 179 9.39 13.56 -25.70
N GLY A 180 9.18 12.80 -26.77
CA GLY A 180 9.95 11.60 -27.06
C GLY A 180 9.48 10.33 -26.35
N HIS A 181 8.31 10.33 -25.70
CA HIS A 181 7.76 9.13 -25.10
C HIS A 181 7.17 8.20 -26.16
N ARG A 182 7.50 6.94 -26.05
CA ARG A 182 6.81 5.86 -26.76
C ARG A 182 5.50 5.52 -26.05
N ILE A 183 4.40 5.46 -26.78
CA ILE A 183 3.06 5.25 -26.24
C ILE A 183 2.69 3.76 -26.35
N LEU A 184 2.49 3.11 -25.20
CA LEU A 184 2.17 1.69 -25.11
C LEU A 184 0.73 1.52 -24.60
N ALA A 185 -0.20 1.11 -25.46
CA ALA A 185 -1.57 0.79 -25.05
C ALA A 185 -1.59 -0.60 -24.37
N MET A 186 -1.99 -0.63 -23.11
CA MET A 186 -2.08 -1.87 -22.35
C MET A 186 -3.44 -2.52 -22.60
N ASP A 187 -3.42 -3.69 -23.20
CA ASP A 187 -4.60 -4.46 -23.60
C ASP A 187 -4.35 -5.96 -23.34
N ALA A 188 -5.35 -6.67 -22.80
CA ALA A 188 -5.24 -8.11 -22.52
C ALA A 188 -4.93 -8.93 -23.79
N HIS A 189 -5.39 -8.45 -24.95
CA HIS A 189 -5.18 -9.05 -26.27
C HIS A 189 -4.08 -8.36 -27.08
N GLY A 190 -3.24 -7.55 -26.44
CA GLY A 190 -2.17 -6.77 -27.07
C GLY A 190 -1.26 -7.65 -27.95
N SER A 191 -0.83 -7.10 -29.08
CA SER A 191 -0.05 -7.80 -30.11
C SER A 191 1.33 -8.25 -29.61
N LYS A 192 1.91 -7.51 -28.64
CA LYS A 192 3.25 -7.81 -28.07
C LYS A 192 3.15 -8.14 -26.60
N SER A 193 4.03 -9.02 -26.15
CA SER A 193 4.25 -9.25 -24.72
C SER A 193 4.99 -8.08 -24.09
N LEU A 194 4.61 -7.67 -22.90
CA LEU A 194 5.36 -6.68 -22.08
C LEU A 194 6.82 -7.10 -21.98
N TYR A 195 7.09 -8.37 -21.70
CA TYR A 195 8.44 -8.88 -21.48
C TYR A 195 9.32 -8.91 -22.74
N ALA A 196 8.72 -8.86 -23.94
CA ALA A 196 9.42 -8.76 -25.23
C ALA A 196 9.42 -7.34 -25.81
N THR A 197 8.78 -6.37 -25.13
CA THR A 197 8.72 -4.98 -25.58
C THR A 197 9.83 -4.17 -24.91
N ASP A 198 10.59 -3.40 -25.68
CA ASP A 198 11.57 -2.48 -25.10
C ASP A 198 10.85 -1.33 -24.38
N VAL A 199 11.13 -1.19 -23.09
CA VAL A 199 10.57 -0.18 -22.19
C VAL A 199 11.66 0.62 -21.46
N THR A 200 12.91 0.56 -21.91
CA THR A 200 14.07 1.17 -21.22
C THR A 200 14.16 2.68 -21.38
N GLY A 201 13.67 3.22 -22.51
CA GLY A 201 13.63 4.65 -22.80
C GLY A 201 12.45 5.38 -22.15
N PRO A 202 12.18 6.64 -22.56
CA PRO A 202 10.96 7.35 -22.20
C PRO A 202 9.73 6.61 -22.70
N VAL A 203 8.83 6.23 -21.78
CA VAL A 203 7.64 5.44 -22.10
C VAL A 203 6.41 5.96 -21.37
N ALA A 204 5.28 5.96 -22.07
CA ALA A 204 3.96 6.19 -21.49
C ALA A 204 3.11 4.94 -21.62
N PHE A 205 2.81 4.31 -20.50
CA PHE A 205 1.86 3.22 -20.46
C PHE A 205 0.44 3.76 -20.38
N LEU A 206 -0.38 3.44 -21.35
CA LEU A 206 -1.78 3.86 -21.42
C LEU A 206 -2.70 2.75 -20.95
N PHE A 207 -3.44 3.00 -19.88
CA PHE A 207 -4.38 2.08 -19.25
C PHE A 207 -5.81 2.57 -19.40
N GLY A 208 -6.73 1.66 -19.72
CA GLY A 208 -8.13 1.95 -19.92
C GLY A 208 -8.99 1.76 -18.67
N ASN A 209 -10.28 2.01 -18.86
CA ASN A 209 -11.31 1.78 -17.87
C ASN A 209 -11.37 0.31 -17.42
N GLU A 210 -11.71 0.08 -16.14
CA GLU A 210 -11.73 -1.26 -15.52
C GLU A 210 -12.71 -2.23 -16.19
N ALA A 211 -13.83 -1.73 -16.71
CA ALA A 211 -14.88 -2.54 -17.30
C ALA A 211 -14.77 -2.68 -18.82
N HIS A 212 -14.29 -1.64 -19.50
CA HIS A 212 -14.36 -1.54 -20.97
C HIS A 212 -12.97 -1.47 -21.63
N GLY A 213 -11.89 -1.37 -20.84
CA GLY A 213 -10.55 -1.20 -21.37
C GLY A 213 -10.35 0.12 -22.09
N LEU A 214 -9.52 0.14 -23.12
CA LEU A 214 -9.26 1.28 -23.98
C LEU A 214 -10.18 1.27 -25.20
N PRO A 215 -10.86 2.38 -25.54
CA PRO A 215 -11.60 2.50 -26.79
C PRO A 215 -10.66 2.38 -28.00
N GLN A 216 -11.17 1.87 -29.13
CA GLN A 216 -10.40 1.65 -30.34
C GLN A 216 -9.73 2.92 -30.88
N GLU A 217 -10.43 4.05 -30.78
CA GLU A 217 -9.88 5.37 -31.16
C GLU A 217 -8.69 5.79 -30.31
N VAL A 218 -8.65 5.40 -29.03
CA VAL A 218 -7.53 5.66 -28.13
C VAL A 218 -6.39 4.69 -28.37
N VAL A 219 -6.70 3.41 -28.61
CA VAL A 219 -5.71 2.39 -28.99
C VAL A 219 -4.99 2.77 -30.30
N ALA A 220 -5.71 3.32 -31.25
CA ALA A 220 -5.15 3.76 -32.54
C ALA A 220 -4.11 4.90 -32.42
N LEU A 221 -4.11 5.62 -31.29
CA LEU A 221 -3.12 6.64 -30.99
C LEU A 221 -1.82 6.06 -30.41
N ALA A 222 -1.79 4.80 -30.01
CA ALA A 222 -0.60 4.18 -29.42
C ALA A 222 0.38 3.70 -30.52
N ASP A 223 1.66 3.61 -30.18
CA ASP A 223 2.69 3.10 -31.07
C ASP A 223 2.68 1.57 -31.11
N VAL A 224 2.19 0.93 -30.05
CA VAL A 224 2.05 -0.52 -29.96
C VAL A 224 1.04 -0.91 -28.87
N THR A 225 0.32 -2.02 -29.10
CA THR A 225 -0.51 -2.66 -28.09
C THR A 225 0.27 -3.76 -27.39
N VAL A 226 0.25 -3.72 -26.06
CA VAL A 226 1.07 -4.59 -25.20
C VAL A 226 0.19 -5.32 -24.21
N ARG A 227 0.41 -6.63 -24.05
CA ARG A 227 -0.25 -7.43 -23.02
C ARG A 227 0.72 -7.84 -21.91
N VAL A 228 0.23 -7.93 -20.71
CA VAL A 228 0.90 -8.65 -19.62
C VAL A 228 0.59 -10.14 -19.81
N PRO A 229 1.58 -11.00 -20.07
CA PRO A 229 1.33 -12.42 -20.26
C PRO A 229 0.70 -13.05 -19.03
N GLN A 230 -0.33 -13.84 -19.22
CA GLN A 230 -1.00 -14.61 -18.18
C GLN A 230 -0.87 -16.10 -18.52
N ALA A 231 -0.41 -16.90 -17.55
CA ALA A 231 -0.22 -18.34 -17.71
C ALA A 231 -1.45 -19.16 -17.31
N GLY A 232 -2.46 -18.53 -16.72
CA GLY A 232 -3.71 -19.16 -16.29
C GLY A 232 -4.91 -18.70 -17.13
N ASP A 233 -6.09 -19.18 -16.76
CA ASP A 233 -7.36 -18.94 -17.49
C ASP A 233 -8.03 -17.59 -17.17
N ALA A 234 -7.34 -16.69 -16.44
CA ALA A 234 -7.86 -15.38 -16.16
C ALA A 234 -7.92 -14.52 -17.42
N GLU A 235 -9.07 -13.90 -17.72
CA GLU A 235 -9.25 -13.04 -18.89
C GLU A 235 -8.49 -11.71 -18.77
N SER A 236 -8.33 -11.17 -17.56
CA SER A 236 -7.66 -9.90 -17.31
C SER A 236 -7.11 -9.81 -15.88
N LEU A 237 -6.21 -8.87 -15.65
CA LEU A 237 -5.75 -8.47 -14.33
C LEU A 237 -6.56 -7.28 -13.81
N ASN A 238 -6.67 -7.16 -12.49
CA ASN A 238 -7.09 -5.89 -11.89
C ASN A 238 -6.21 -4.75 -12.42
N LEU A 239 -6.81 -3.59 -12.69
CA LEU A 239 -6.12 -2.45 -13.30
C LEU A 239 -4.87 -2.05 -12.51
N ALA A 240 -4.98 -1.86 -11.19
CA ALA A 240 -3.84 -1.46 -10.38
C ALA A 240 -2.72 -2.52 -10.37
N ALA A 241 -3.08 -3.81 -10.40
CA ALA A 241 -2.11 -4.90 -10.51
C ALA A 241 -1.39 -4.86 -11.88
N ALA A 242 -2.12 -4.66 -12.98
CA ALA A 242 -1.53 -4.53 -14.31
C ALA A 242 -0.57 -3.34 -14.40
N VAL A 243 -0.97 -2.17 -13.87
CA VAL A 243 -0.11 -0.98 -13.80
C VAL A 243 1.16 -1.27 -12.99
N THR A 244 1.01 -1.88 -11.81
CA THR A 244 2.14 -2.22 -10.94
C THR A 244 3.16 -3.10 -11.68
N VAL A 245 2.71 -4.17 -12.33
CA VAL A 245 3.57 -5.06 -13.12
C VAL A 245 4.33 -4.29 -14.20
N CYS A 246 3.65 -3.42 -14.97
CA CYS A 246 4.27 -2.64 -16.04
C CYS A 246 5.34 -1.68 -15.51
N LEU A 247 5.03 -0.94 -14.46
CA LEU A 247 5.93 0.06 -13.88
C LEU A 247 7.18 -0.59 -13.27
N PHE A 248 6.99 -1.69 -12.54
CA PHE A 248 8.13 -2.40 -11.92
C PHE A 248 8.97 -3.17 -12.94
N ASP A 249 8.38 -3.77 -14.01
CA ASP A 249 9.17 -4.35 -15.09
C ASP A 249 10.04 -3.31 -15.79
N ARG A 250 9.47 -2.13 -16.04
CA ARG A 250 10.22 -0.99 -16.59
C ARG A 250 11.34 -0.53 -15.65
N ALA A 251 11.04 -0.37 -14.35
CA ALA A 251 12.05 0.05 -13.36
C ALA A 251 13.22 -0.93 -13.30
N ARG A 252 12.95 -2.25 -13.29
CA ARG A 252 13.95 -3.30 -13.36
C ARG A 252 14.86 -3.16 -14.57
N ARG A 253 14.29 -2.97 -15.78
CA ARG A 253 15.05 -2.89 -17.02
C ARG A 253 15.83 -1.59 -17.18
N ALA A 254 15.40 -0.51 -16.55
CA ALA A 254 16.08 0.77 -16.60
C ALA A 254 17.30 0.87 -15.67
N GLY A 255 17.70 -0.24 -15.02
CA GLY A 255 18.90 -0.29 -14.20
C GLY A 255 18.68 -0.08 -12.70
N ALA A 256 17.44 -0.08 -12.22
CA ALA A 256 17.19 -0.27 -10.80
C ALA A 256 17.65 -1.68 -10.42
N LYS A 257 18.59 -1.83 -9.48
CA LYS A 257 19.28 -3.05 -8.99
C LYS A 257 18.59 -4.39 -9.40
N GLY A 258 19.05 -4.96 -10.54
CA GLY A 258 18.23 -5.85 -11.38
C GLY A 258 17.82 -7.20 -10.78
N ALA A 259 18.70 -7.98 -10.18
CA ALA A 259 18.37 -9.36 -9.77
C ALA A 259 17.47 -9.44 -8.53
N GLU A 260 17.63 -8.52 -7.59
CA GLU A 260 16.89 -8.50 -6.33
C GLU A 260 15.43 -8.07 -6.54
N LEU A 261 15.21 -7.02 -7.34
CA LEU A 261 13.89 -6.54 -7.70
C LEU A 261 13.10 -7.55 -8.54
N GLU A 262 13.78 -8.30 -9.42
CA GLU A 262 13.17 -9.39 -10.19
C GLU A 262 12.62 -10.50 -9.29
N SER A 263 13.39 -10.87 -8.27
CA SER A 263 12.99 -11.83 -7.26
C SER A 263 11.79 -11.34 -6.43
N LEU A 264 11.80 -10.08 -6.03
CA LEU A 264 10.70 -9.45 -5.27
C LEU A 264 9.39 -9.42 -6.06
N ILE A 265 9.44 -9.03 -7.35
CA ILE A 265 8.26 -8.99 -8.22
C ILE A 265 7.71 -10.40 -8.46
N ALA A 266 8.58 -11.37 -8.73
CA ALA A 266 8.16 -12.76 -8.94
C ALA A 266 7.52 -13.34 -7.67
N ALA A 267 8.08 -13.06 -6.51
CA ALA A 267 7.55 -13.46 -5.22
C ALA A 267 6.17 -12.84 -4.94
N ALA A 268 6.01 -11.52 -5.12
CA ALA A 268 4.75 -10.83 -4.91
C ALA A 268 3.67 -11.27 -5.90
N ALA A 269 4.01 -11.47 -7.18
CA ALA A 269 3.07 -11.97 -8.19
C ALA A 269 2.53 -13.36 -7.84
N HIS A 270 3.35 -14.20 -7.22
CA HIS A 270 2.93 -15.50 -6.71
C HIS A 270 1.94 -15.34 -5.55
N ASP A 271 2.26 -14.50 -4.57
CA ASP A 271 1.44 -14.30 -3.37
C ASP A 271 0.09 -13.62 -3.67
N ILE A 272 0.02 -12.79 -4.73
CA ILE A 272 -1.23 -12.18 -5.23
C ILE A 272 -2.11 -13.19 -5.96
N ARG A 273 -1.54 -14.18 -6.67
CA ARG A 273 -2.30 -15.11 -7.51
C ARG A 273 -3.26 -15.97 -6.69
N SER A 274 -2.85 -16.43 -5.51
CA SER A 274 -3.66 -17.32 -4.66
C SER A 274 -4.96 -16.65 -4.21
N PRO A 275 -4.95 -15.51 -3.50
CA PRO A 275 -6.16 -14.83 -3.06
C PRO A 275 -7.05 -14.38 -4.25
N LEU A 276 -6.45 -13.93 -5.35
CA LEU A 276 -7.20 -13.56 -6.55
C LEU A 276 -7.99 -14.75 -7.13
N THR A 277 -7.39 -15.95 -7.15
CA THR A 277 -8.05 -17.16 -7.64
C THR A 277 -9.20 -17.56 -6.71
N ALA A 278 -9.02 -17.45 -5.39
CA ALA A 278 -10.07 -17.76 -4.41
C ALA A 278 -11.24 -16.77 -4.52
N MET A 279 -10.97 -15.47 -4.59
CA MET A 279 -11.99 -14.43 -4.81
C MET A 279 -12.81 -14.67 -6.08
N LYS A 280 -12.14 -15.03 -7.20
CA LYS A 280 -12.82 -15.40 -8.44
C LYS A 280 -13.70 -16.63 -8.25
N GLY A 281 -13.20 -17.67 -7.58
CA GLY A 281 -13.97 -18.87 -7.27
C GLY A 281 -15.23 -18.57 -6.46
N PHE A 282 -15.12 -17.78 -5.40
CA PHE A 282 -16.27 -17.34 -4.60
C PHE A 282 -17.23 -16.47 -5.40
N GLY A 283 -16.71 -15.51 -6.19
CA GLY A 283 -17.51 -14.65 -7.05
C GLY A 283 -18.31 -15.44 -8.09
N TYR A 284 -17.68 -16.39 -8.78
CA TYR A 284 -18.36 -17.27 -9.72
C TYR A 284 -19.41 -18.16 -9.03
N ALA A 285 -19.10 -18.69 -7.86
CA ALA A 285 -20.06 -19.50 -7.12
C ALA A 285 -21.29 -18.68 -6.71
N LEU A 286 -21.10 -17.47 -6.22
CA LEU A 286 -22.18 -16.53 -5.89
C LEU A 286 -22.99 -16.16 -7.14
N GLU A 287 -22.35 -15.85 -8.27
CA GLU A 287 -23.03 -15.48 -9.51
C GLU A 287 -23.88 -16.65 -10.08
N LYS A 288 -23.32 -17.87 -10.11
CA LYS A 288 -23.95 -19.01 -10.75
C LYS A 288 -24.97 -19.73 -9.88
N ARG A 289 -24.83 -19.69 -8.56
CA ARG A 289 -25.59 -20.53 -7.61
C ARG A 289 -26.25 -19.72 -6.50
N TRP A 290 -26.47 -18.45 -6.67
CA TRP A 290 -27.05 -17.57 -5.65
C TRP A 290 -28.37 -18.09 -5.10
N SER A 291 -29.28 -18.57 -5.98
CA SER A 291 -30.58 -19.10 -5.59
C SER A 291 -30.51 -20.45 -4.84
N ASP A 292 -29.43 -21.20 -5.01
CA ASP A 292 -29.26 -22.53 -4.45
C ASP A 292 -28.51 -22.53 -3.12
N MET A 293 -28.03 -21.37 -2.68
CA MET A 293 -27.22 -21.21 -1.46
C MET A 293 -28.06 -20.69 -0.30
N SER A 294 -27.75 -21.15 0.89
CA SER A 294 -28.25 -20.57 2.12
C SER A 294 -27.60 -19.19 2.40
N ASP A 295 -28.25 -18.40 3.25
CA ASP A 295 -27.70 -17.09 3.65
C ASP A 295 -26.34 -17.23 4.33
N ASP A 296 -26.13 -18.28 5.14
CA ASP A 296 -24.83 -18.56 5.78
C ASP A 296 -23.75 -18.90 4.75
N GLN A 297 -24.08 -19.66 3.70
CA GLN A 297 -23.13 -19.97 2.63
C GLN A 297 -22.75 -18.72 1.83
N ARG A 298 -23.71 -17.84 1.55
CA ARG A 298 -23.46 -16.56 0.89
C ARG A 298 -22.58 -15.66 1.77
N ALA A 299 -22.91 -15.55 3.06
CA ALA A 299 -22.14 -14.78 4.02
C ALA A 299 -20.69 -15.25 4.12
N LEU A 300 -20.49 -16.59 4.17
CA LEU A 300 -19.15 -17.19 4.21
C LEU A 300 -18.33 -16.83 2.96
N MET A 301 -18.93 -16.94 1.76
CA MET A 301 -18.23 -16.60 0.50
C MET A 301 -17.92 -15.11 0.39
N LEU A 302 -18.85 -14.24 0.81
CA LEU A 302 -18.60 -12.79 0.84
C LEU A 302 -17.48 -12.44 1.84
N THR A 303 -17.47 -13.07 3.01
CA THR A 303 -16.38 -12.92 3.99
C THR A 303 -15.04 -13.38 3.41
N GLY A 304 -15.02 -14.51 2.68
CA GLY A 304 -13.83 -14.99 1.99
C GLY A 304 -13.31 -14.01 0.92
N ILE A 305 -14.20 -13.41 0.13
CA ILE A 305 -13.80 -12.39 -0.86
C ILE A 305 -13.16 -11.17 -0.16
N VAL A 306 -13.75 -10.68 0.92
CA VAL A 306 -13.21 -9.53 1.67
C VAL A 306 -11.86 -9.88 2.29
N HIS A 307 -11.73 -11.06 2.90
CA HIS A 307 -10.48 -11.54 3.48
C HIS A 307 -9.35 -11.62 2.44
N ASP A 308 -9.63 -12.21 1.28
CA ASP A 308 -8.64 -12.34 0.20
C ASP A 308 -8.28 -10.98 -0.42
N ALA A 309 -9.22 -10.02 -0.47
CA ALA A 309 -8.95 -8.65 -0.90
C ALA A 309 -8.02 -7.92 0.09
N ASP A 310 -8.25 -8.06 1.39
CA ASP A 310 -7.40 -7.49 2.43
C ASP A 310 -5.97 -8.10 2.37
N ARG A 311 -5.87 -9.41 2.10
CA ARG A 311 -4.60 -10.10 1.91
C ARG A 311 -3.84 -9.58 0.69
N MET A 312 -4.52 -9.33 -0.43
CA MET A 312 -3.89 -8.73 -1.62
C MET A 312 -3.34 -7.33 -1.33
N ASP A 313 -4.09 -6.50 -0.59
CA ASP A 313 -3.64 -5.17 -0.19
C ASP A 313 -2.40 -5.24 0.71
N GLN A 314 -2.33 -6.24 1.60
CA GLN A 314 -1.16 -6.50 2.42
C GLN A 314 0.06 -6.88 1.58
N VAL A 315 -0.07 -7.78 0.60
CA VAL A 315 1.04 -8.17 -0.30
C VAL A 315 1.52 -6.98 -1.11
N LEU A 316 0.61 -6.13 -1.59
CA LEU A 316 0.98 -4.90 -2.32
C LEU A 316 1.76 -3.93 -1.42
N ARG A 317 1.37 -3.76 -0.17
CA ARG A 317 2.13 -2.95 0.80
C ARG A 317 3.53 -3.51 1.03
N LEU A 318 3.62 -4.83 1.24
CA LEU A 318 4.92 -5.49 1.41
C LEU A 318 5.82 -5.33 0.18
N LEU A 319 5.28 -5.40 -1.03
CA LEU A 319 6.05 -5.19 -2.26
C LEU A 319 6.61 -3.76 -2.35
N VAL A 320 5.79 -2.77 -2.00
CA VAL A 320 6.23 -1.36 -1.96
C VAL A 320 7.36 -1.18 -0.94
N ASP A 321 7.20 -1.76 0.25
CA ASP A 321 8.21 -1.66 1.30
C ASP A 321 9.48 -2.43 0.94
N ALA A 322 9.36 -3.61 0.32
CA ALA A 322 10.50 -4.37 -0.20
C ALA A 322 11.30 -3.57 -1.24
N ALA A 323 10.62 -2.90 -2.16
CA ALA A 323 11.27 -2.03 -3.14
C ALA A 323 12.00 -0.86 -2.48
N ARG A 324 11.43 -0.26 -1.44
CA ARG A 324 12.07 0.83 -0.67
C ARG A 324 13.27 0.32 0.14
N VAL A 325 13.19 -0.87 0.74
CA VAL A 325 14.31 -1.53 1.43
C VAL A 325 15.46 -1.76 0.44
N SER A 326 15.19 -2.42 -0.70
CA SER A 326 16.22 -2.68 -1.73
C SER A 326 16.79 -1.39 -2.32
N GLY A 327 16.00 -0.33 -2.41
CA GLY A 327 16.42 1.00 -2.88
C GLY A 327 17.21 1.80 -1.86
N GLY A 328 17.22 1.41 -0.58
CA GLY A 328 17.80 2.19 0.52
C GLY A 328 17.03 3.50 0.80
N SER A 329 15.74 3.55 0.44
CA SER A 329 14.87 4.72 0.57
C SER A 329 13.72 4.50 1.54
N LEU A 330 13.81 3.47 2.39
CA LEU A 330 12.78 3.21 3.39
C LEU A 330 12.87 4.26 4.50
N GLU A 331 11.88 5.11 4.57
CA GLU A 331 11.70 6.05 5.68
C GLU A 331 10.85 5.40 6.77
N THR A 332 11.20 5.65 8.04
CA THR A 332 10.48 5.16 9.21
C THR A 332 10.06 6.34 10.09
N TYR A 333 8.92 6.18 10.74
CA TYR A 333 8.30 7.26 11.50
C TYR A 333 7.93 6.76 12.90
N PRO A 334 8.88 6.79 13.84
CA PRO A 334 8.66 6.31 15.19
C PRO A 334 7.59 7.14 15.91
N ASP A 335 6.70 6.45 16.60
CA ASP A 335 5.70 7.02 17.49
C ASP A 335 5.65 6.19 18.77
N ARG A 336 5.01 6.71 19.80
CA ARG A 336 4.82 5.99 21.05
C ARG A 336 3.78 4.88 20.86
N VAL A 337 4.16 3.63 21.10
CA VAL A 337 3.33 2.46 20.91
C VAL A 337 3.19 1.69 22.21
N ASP A 338 1.97 1.23 22.51
CA ASP A 338 1.71 0.14 23.43
C ASP A 338 1.76 -1.18 22.64
N LEU A 339 2.73 -2.02 22.97
CA LEU A 339 2.95 -3.27 22.25
C LEU A 339 1.83 -4.29 22.51
N ALA A 340 1.25 -4.30 23.70
CA ALA A 340 0.14 -5.18 24.02
C ALA A 340 -1.11 -4.85 23.19
N ASP A 341 -1.43 -3.56 23.07
CA ASP A 341 -2.53 -3.08 22.22
C ASP A 341 -2.29 -3.43 20.75
N LEU A 342 -1.05 -3.30 20.29
CA LEU A 342 -0.72 -3.62 18.90
C LEU A 342 -0.86 -5.11 18.60
N VAL A 343 -0.37 -5.99 19.48
CA VAL A 343 -0.55 -7.46 19.36
C VAL A 343 -2.03 -7.83 19.44
N ALA A 344 -2.78 -7.25 20.36
CA ALA A 344 -4.23 -7.44 20.45
C ALA A 344 -4.94 -7.06 19.15
N SER A 345 -4.51 -5.95 18.51
CA SER A 345 -5.07 -5.50 17.23
C SER A 345 -4.78 -6.47 16.07
N VAL A 346 -3.64 -7.15 16.08
CA VAL A 346 -3.31 -8.21 15.11
C VAL A 346 -4.15 -9.45 15.37
N ALA A 347 -4.21 -9.91 16.62
CA ALA A 347 -5.04 -11.05 17.02
C ALA A 347 -6.52 -10.86 16.66
N ASP A 348 -7.07 -9.65 16.80
CA ASP A 348 -8.45 -9.33 16.43
C ASP A 348 -8.71 -9.38 14.91
N MET A 349 -7.72 -9.00 14.11
CA MET A 349 -7.81 -9.13 12.65
C MET A 349 -7.87 -10.61 12.24
N GLU A 350 -7.05 -11.44 12.84
CA GLU A 350 -6.92 -12.87 12.52
C GLU A 350 -8.06 -13.73 13.13
N ARG A 351 -8.81 -13.25 14.12
CA ARG A 351 -10.01 -13.93 14.68
C ARG A 351 -11.12 -14.19 13.65
N ARG A 352 -11.04 -13.61 12.48
CA ARG A 352 -11.96 -13.91 11.36
C ARG A 352 -11.71 -15.29 10.75
N ASP A 353 -10.52 -15.86 10.96
CA ASP A 353 -10.18 -17.23 10.61
C ASP A 353 -10.45 -18.15 11.80
N PRO A 354 -11.46 -19.04 11.74
CA PRO A 354 -11.79 -19.96 12.86
C PRO A 354 -10.68 -20.96 13.18
N GLU A 355 -9.76 -21.20 12.25
CA GLU A 355 -8.63 -22.12 12.39
C GLU A 355 -7.37 -21.42 12.91
N HIS A 356 -7.43 -20.10 13.14
CA HIS A 356 -6.29 -19.35 13.63
C HIS A 356 -5.90 -19.80 15.05
N PRO A 357 -4.61 -20.08 15.32
CA PRO A 357 -4.14 -20.41 16.66
C PRO A 357 -4.42 -19.29 17.65
N ALA A 358 -4.60 -19.64 18.91
CA ALA A 358 -4.67 -18.64 19.96
C ALA A 358 -3.38 -17.82 20.03
N VAL A 359 -3.51 -16.50 20.24
CA VAL A 359 -2.37 -15.59 20.43
C VAL A 359 -2.23 -15.30 21.92
N GLU A 360 -1.03 -15.49 22.44
CA GLU A 360 -0.66 -15.20 23.82
C GLU A 360 0.37 -14.06 23.87
N TRP A 361 0.19 -13.14 24.80
CA TRP A 361 1.12 -12.04 25.02
C TRP A 361 1.71 -12.10 26.42
N THR A 362 3.05 -11.92 26.48
CA THR A 362 3.79 -11.82 27.74
C THR A 362 4.79 -10.67 27.67
N GLY A 363 5.19 -10.19 28.84
CA GLY A 363 6.16 -9.09 28.96
C GLY A 363 5.50 -7.70 28.97
N ASP A 364 6.24 -6.75 29.45
CA ASP A 364 5.90 -5.33 29.46
C ASP A 364 7.22 -4.51 29.36
N PRO A 365 7.67 -4.18 28.16
CA PRO A 365 8.89 -3.37 27.98
C PRO A 365 8.66 -1.89 28.31
N GLY A 366 7.44 -1.51 28.70
CA GLY A 366 7.03 -0.12 28.90
C GLY A 366 6.79 0.62 27.58
N PRO A 367 6.61 1.95 27.65
CA PRO A 367 6.41 2.76 26.45
C PRO A 367 7.57 2.61 25.47
N TYR A 368 7.24 2.42 24.22
CA TYR A 368 8.20 2.13 23.18
C TYR A 368 8.00 3.06 21.98
N PHE A 369 9.09 3.58 21.41
CA PHE A 369 9.07 4.42 20.22
C PHE A 369 9.47 3.62 19.00
N VAL A 370 8.52 3.36 18.12
CA VAL A 370 8.70 2.58 16.89
C VAL A 370 7.67 3.02 15.86
N ASP A 371 7.92 2.79 14.57
CA ASP A 371 6.90 2.99 13.55
C ASP A 371 5.76 1.96 13.74
N PRO A 372 4.56 2.39 14.18
CA PRO A 372 3.48 1.46 14.52
C PRO A 372 2.94 0.70 13.31
N VAL A 373 2.97 1.32 12.13
CA VAL A 373 2.50 0.71 10.89
C VAL A 373 3.45 -0.41 10.46
N ARG A 374 4.76 -0.15 10.55
CA ARG A 374 5.80 -1.12 10.22
C ARG A 374 5.84 -2.27 11.21
N LEU A 375 5.71 -1.96 12.51
CA LEU A 375 5.69 -2.98 13.54
C LEU A 375 4.45 -3.88 13.43
N LYS A 376 3.29 -3.31 13.13
CA LYS A 376 2.07 -4.10 12.84
C LYS A 376 2.28 -5.03 11.64
N THR A 377 2.92 -4.55 10.59
CA THR A 377 3.28 -5.37 9.44
C THR A 377 4.22 -6.52 9.84
N ALA A 378 5.21 -6.25 10.69
CA ALA A 378 6.12 -7.28 11.19
C ALA A 378 5.37 -8.38 11.97
N PHE A 379 4.42 -8.01 12.82
CA PHE A 379 3.61 -8.98 13.56
C PHE A 379 2.74 -9.85 12.64
N LEU A 380 2.08 -9.26 11.65
CA LEU A 380 1.31 -10.01 10.65
C LEU A 380 2.20 -11.00 9.87
N VAL A 381 3.42 -10.58 9.51
CA VAL A 381 4.37 -11.45 8.82
C VAL A 381 4.87 -12.56 9.73
N PHE A 382 5.14 -12.29 11.00
CA PHE A 382 5.55 -13.31 11.98
C PHE A 382 4.43 -14.32 12.21
N ASP A 383 3.20 -13.85 12.36
CA ASP A 383 2.02 -14.69 12.54
C ASP A 383 1.83 -15.64 11.36
N GLU A 384 1.79 -15.12 10.14
CA GLU A 384 1.69 -15.92 8.93
C GLU A 384 2.84 -16.93 8.81
N SER A 385 4.08 -16.50 9.10
CA SER A 385 5.25 -17.35 9.01
C SER A 385 5.25 -18.47 10.05
N LEU A 386 4.82 -18.17 11.29
CA LEU A 386 4.68 -19.18 12.35
C LEU A 386 3.58 -20.20 12.06
N ARG A 387 2.50 -19.80 11.41
CA ARG A 387 1.45 -20.74 10.98
C ARG A 387 1.93 -21.71 9.90
N TRP A 388 2.85 -21.28 9.05
CA TRP A 388 3.41 -22.10 7.99
C TRP A 388 4.54 -23.05 8.44
N TRP A 389 5.37 -22.60 9.37
CA TRP A 389 6.61 -23.27 9.71
C TRP A 389 6.60 -23.91 11.12
N ALA A 390 5.48 -23.79 11.85
CA ALA A 390 5.26 -24.42 13.13
C ALA A 390 3.77 -24.74 13.30
N ASP A 391 3.42 -25.93 13.78
CA ASP A 391 2.07 -26.47 13.70
C ASP A 391 1.41 -26.74 15.05
N THR A 392 2.10 -26.54 16.19
CA THR A 392 1.63 -26.97 17.50
C THR A 392 1.43 -25.80 18.46
N GLY A 393 0.24 -25.73 19.06
CA GLY A 393 -0.09 -24.80 20.15
C GLY A 393 -0.30 -23.34 19.70
N PRO A 394 -0.40 -22.42 20.67
CA PRO A 394 -0.63 -21.02 20.45
C PRO A 394 0.60 -20.32 19.85
N ILE A 395 0.39 -19.16 19.23
CA ILE A 395 1.44 -18.24 18.88
C ILE A 395 1.70 -17.35 20.09
N ALA A 396 2.91 -17.42 20.64
CA ALA A 396 3.32 -16.65 21.80
C ALA A 396 4.18 -15.46 21.38
N TYR A 397 3.79 -14.27 21.82
CA TYR A 397 4.59 -13.05 21.74
C TYR A 397 5.13 -12.70 23.12
N ASP A 398 6.41 -12.36 23.19
CA ASP A 398 7.08 -11.84 24.39
C ASP A 398 7.85 -10.58 24.03
N ALA A 399 7.81 -9.58 24.89
CA ALA A 399 8.63 -8.37 24.71
C ALA A 399 9.31 -7.99 26.02
N ARG A 400 10.62 -7.73 25.91
CA ARG A 400 11.44 -7.34 27.05
C ARG A 400 12.42 -6.24 26.67
N ARG A 401 12.71 -5.39 27.64
CA ARG A 401 13.77 -4.40 27.53
C ARG A 401 15.10 -5.03 27.93
N ASP A 402 16.10 -4.91 27.06
CA ASP A 402 17.48 -5.34 27.29
C ASP A 402 18.43 -4.15 27.07
N GLY A 403 18.75 -3.46 28.14
CA GLY A 403 19.54 -2.23 28.11
C GLY A 403 18.86 -1.13 27.28
N ASP A 404 19.54 -0.66 26.24
CA ASP A 404 19.07 0.38 25.32
C ASP A 404 18.29 -0.21 24.12
N ALA A 405 17.85 -1.45 24.21
CA ALA A 405 17.06 -2.09 23.16
C ALA A 405 15.77 -2.73 23.72
N VAL A 406 14.78 -2.90 22.86
CA VAL A 406 13.62 -3.74 23.08
C VAL A 406 13.72 -4.93 22.16
N GLU A 407 13.61 -6.14 22.71
CA GLU A 407 13.51 -7.37 21.97
C GLU A 407 12.06 -7.86 22.00
N ILE A 408 11.50 -8.13 20.83
CA ILE A 408 10.19 -8.73 20.64
C ILE A 408 10.41 -10.11 20.01
N VAL A 409 9.81 -11.13 20.60
CA VAL A 409 9.92 -12.52 20.14
C VAL A 409 8.54 -13.06 19.85
N ALA A 410 8.32 -13.52 18.63
CA ALA A 410 7.13 -14.25 18.24
C ALA A 410 7.49 -15.72 18.06
N SER A 411 6.84 -16.67 18.75
CA SER A 411 7.23 -18.08 18.71
C SER A 411 6.06 -19.04 18.70
N ARG A 412 6.30 -20.24 18.14
CA ARG A 412 5.36 -21.35 18.11
C ARG A 412 6.08 -22.69 18.17
N ALA A 413 5.49 -23.69 18.85
CA ALA A 413 6.01 -25.05 18.90
C ALA A 413 5.70 -25.84 17.62
N GLY A 414 6.38 -26.98 17.46
CA GLY A 414 6.22 -27.83 16.27
C GLY A 414 6.95 -27.30 15.03
N ALA A 415 8.18 -26.76 15.21
CA ALA A 415 9.00 -26.27 14.12
C ALA A 415 9.29 -27.38 13.10
N ASN A 416 9.08 -27.06 11.81
CA ASN A 416 9.35 -27.97 10.68
C ASN A 416 10.48 -27.44 9.78
N LEU A 417 11.37 -26.65 10.35
CA LEU A 417 12.55 -26.04 9.70
C LEU A 417 13.83 -26.49 10.41
N GLU A 418 14.90 -26.58 9.64
CA GLU A 418 16.26 -26.79 10.18
C GLU A 418 16.96 -25.44 10.39
N GLU A 419 17.91 -25.40 11.33
CA GLU A 419 18.66 -24.17 11.67
C GLU A 419 19.42 -23.59 10.45
N ALA A 420 19.88 -24.46 9.55
CA ALA A 420 20.56 -24.04 8.32
C ALA A 420 19.70 -23.24 7.33
N ASP A 421 18.37 -23.33 7.43
CA ASP A 421 17.43 -22.67 6.52
C ASP A 421 16.95 -21.30 7.02
N LEU A 422 17.22 -20.95 8.28
CA LEU A 422 16.62 -19.80 8.94
C LEU A 422 17.01 -18.46 8.31
N ASP A 423 18.29 -18.28 7.96
CA ASP A 423 18.75 -17.04 7.32
C ASP A 423 18.17 -16.86 5.90
N ALA A 424 17.93 -17.96 5.20
CA ALA A 424 17.31 -17.93 3.87
C ALA A 424 15.85 -17.44 3.90
N LEU A 425 15.16 -17.54 5.06
CA LEU A 425 13.80 -17.03 5.22
C LEU A 425 13.71 -15.50 5.05
N PHE A 426 14.77 -14.78 5.39
CA PHE A 426 14.85 -13.32 5.30
C PHE A 426 15.36 -12.82 3.94
N GLN A 427 15.55 -13.70 2.99
CA GLN A 427 15.82 -13.33 1.58
C GLN A 427 14.54 -13.44 0.74
N PRO A 428 14.42 -12.68 -0.36
CA PRO A 428 13.32 -12.86 -1.30
C PRO A 428 13.31 -14.31 -1.83
N ARG A 429 12.21 -15.04 -1.60
CA ARG A 429 12.14 -16.46 -1.91
C ARG A 429 11.56 -16.72 -3.29
N ALA A 430 12.14 -17.69 -4.01
CA ALA A 430 11.67 -18.08 -5.34
C ALA A 430 10.23 -18.62 -5.31
N PRO A 431 9.45 -18.45 -6.38
CA PRO A 431 8.15 -19.12 -6.53
C PRO A 431 8.28 -20.64 -6.36
N GLY A 432 7.39 -21.24 -5.57
CA GLY A 432 7.42 -22.69 -5.29
C GLY A 432 8.23 -23.10 -4.06
N SER A 433 8.97 -22.23 -3.40
CA SER A 433 9.73 -22.51 -2.18
C SER A 433 8.85 -22.49 -0.93
N GLY A 434 8.05 -23.50 -0.64
CA GLY A 434 7.26 -23.59 0.60
C GLY A 434 6.23 -22.46 0.80
N GLY A 435 5.46 -22.48 1.89
CA GLY A 435 4.40 -21.54 2.19
C GLY A 435 4.82 -20.20 2.83
N GLY A 436 3.84 -19.38 3.21
CA GLY A 436 3.99 -18.05 3.80
C GLY A 436 4.39 -16.98 2.78
N SER A 437 4.39 -15.70 3.21
CA SER A 437 4.82 -14.58 2.36
C SER A 437 6.27 -14.77 1.89
N LYS A 438 6.48 -14.59 0.59
CA LYS A 438 7.81 -14.73 -0.04
C LYS A 438 8.71 -13.53 0.21
N ILE A 439 8.15 -12.40 0.58
CA ILE A 439 8.86 -11.12 0.78
C ILE A 439 8.69 -10.56 2.20
N GLY A 440 7.78 -11.13 3.00
CA GLY A 440 7.42 -10.55 4.30
C GLY A 440 8.61 -10.43 5.26
N LEU A 441 9.32 -11.54 5.52
CA LEU A 441 10.47 -11.54 6.43
C LEU A 441 11.64 -10.68 5.90
N PHE A 442 11.85 -10.60 4.59
CA PHE A 442 12.81 -9.67 3.99
C PHE A 442 12.48 -8.22 4.34
N VAL A 443 11.20 -7.84 4.23
CA VAL A 443 10.74 -6.49 4.62
C VAL A 443 10.93 -6.26 6.11
N VAL A 444 10.60 -7.23 6.96
CA VAL A 444 10.78 -7.11 8.42
C VAL A 444 12.23 -6.85 8.78
N ARG A 445 13.18 -7.57 8.19
CA ARG A 445 14.62 -7.34 8.40
C ARG A 445 15.03 -5.95 7.94
N GLY A 446 14.63 -5.53 6.75
CA GLY A 446 14.96 -4.20 6.22
C GLY A 446 14.35 -3.06 7.03
N VAL A 447 13.14 -3.23 7.56
CA VAL A 447 12.50 -2.28 8.47
C VAL A 447 13.26 -2.17 9.81
N ALA A 448 13.70 -3.30 10.36
CA ALA A 448 14.52 -3.31 11.58
C ALA A 448 15.84 -2.57 11.36
N GLU A 449 16.56 -2.90 10.29
CA GLU A 449 17.85 -2.28 9.95
C GLU A 449 17.71 -0.76 9.69
N ALA A 450 16.64 -0.33 9.02
CA ALA A 450 16.37 1.09 8.79
C ALA A 450 16.14 1.89 10.09
N GLN A 451 15.76 1.20 11.17
CA GLN A 451 15.59 1.79 12.51
C GLN A 451 16.76 1.48 13.45
N GLY A 452 17.89 1.00 12.92
CA GLY A 452 19.08 0.68 13.70
C GLY A 452 19.00 -0.62 14.49
N GLY A 453 18.02 -1.47 14.17
CA GLY A 453 17.79 -2.76 14.83
C GLY A 453 18.17 -3.95 13.97
N THR A 454 17.71 -5.14 14.37
CA THR A 454 17.98 -6.42 13.69
C THR A 454 16.77 -7.35 13.78
N ALA A 455 16.60 -8.25 12.79
CA ALA A 455 15.62 -9.33 12.84
C ALA A 455 16.26 -10.66 12.40
N TRP A 456 15.95 -11.73 13.14
CA TRP A 456 16.46 -13.08 12.89
C TRP A 456 15.47 -14.14 13.36
N ALA A 457 15.76 -15.40 13.09
CA ALA A 457 14.97 -16.53 13.58
C ALA A 457 15.86 -17.52 14.33
N THR A 458 15.26 -18.31 15.21
CA THR A 458 15.88 -19.41 15.92
C THR A 458 14.95 -20.61 15.98
N VAL A 459 15.54 -21.83 16.03
CA VAL A 459 14.84 -23.07 16.37
C VAL A 459 15.53 -23.67 17.57
N ALA A 460 14.81 -23.81 18.68
CA ALA A 460 15.30 -24.45 19.91
C ALA A 460 14.20 -25.28 20.53
N ASP A 461 14.52 -26.49 20.98
CA ASP A 461 13.58 -27.42 21.63
C ASP A 461 12.28 -27.66 20.81
N GLY A 462 12.39 -27.72 19.49
CA GLY A 462 11.25 -27.89 18.57
C GLY A 462 10.33 -26.66 18.48
N ARG A 463 10.80 -25.49 18.91
CA ARG A 463 10.09 -24.21 18.84
C ARG A 463 10.78 -23.28 17.84
N LEU A 464 10.03 -22.78 16.87
CA LEU A 464 10.46 -21.70 15.97
C LEU A 464 10.18 -20.36 16.64
N ALA A 465 11.15 -19.47 16.61
CA ALA A 465 11.01 -18.10 17.09
C ALA A 465 11.55 -17.09 16.09
N PHE A 466 10.79 -16.02 15.84
CA PHE A 466 11.22 -14.83 15.12
C PHE A 466 11.50 -13.72 16.13
N HIS A 467 12.66 -13.11 16.01
CA HIS A 467 13.16 -12.07 16.88
C HIS A 467 13.21 -10.76 16.14
N LEU A 468 12.81 -9.70 16.81
CA LEU A 468 12.92 -8.31 16.35
C LEU A 468 13.54 -7.49 17.50
N ARG A 469 14.79 -7.06 17.33
CA ARG A 469 15.48 -6.22 18.31
C ARG A 469 15.71 -4.83 17.73
N MET A 470 15.26 -3.82 18.45
CA MET A 470 15.33 -2.44 18.01
C MET A 470 15.78 -1.53 19.15
N PRO A 471 16.46 -0.40 18.87
CA PRO A 471 16.84 0.56 19.91
C PRO A 471 15.61 1.00 20.70
N ALA A 472 15.75 1.07 22.04
CA ALA A 472 14.80 1.75 22.90
C ALA A 472 15.17 3.23 22.85
N ALA A 473 14.47 4.03 22.04
CA ALA A 473 14.67 5.46 21.97
C ALA A 473 14.20 6.18 23.22
#